data_5049725643c6cf1f6c853e0f5ed18249
#
_entry.id   5049725643c6cf1f6c853e0f5ed18249
#
_cell.length_a   1.000
_cell.length_b   1.000
_cell.length_c   1.000
_cell.angle_alpha   90.00
_cell.angle_beta   90.00
_cell.angle_gamma   90.00
#
_symmetry.space_group_name_H-M   'P 1'
#
loop_
_entity.id
_entity.type
_entity.pdbx_description
1 polymer ?
#
loop_
_entity_poly.entity_id
_entity_poly.type
_entity_poly.pdbx_seq_one_letter_code
_entity_poly.pdbx_strand_id
1 'polypeptide(L)'
;NLENDVYALSGNGKYLAFTDTTGLLNAVAVGKNMEDNILPLTDSAETYALAEESGILYYVAAGKDGYNIFSYDFKGEPKTAVENVSSMEMMPNGRDVLYCKKSEEKVLYKDIIVDDMAEQDAKLKKGDEGYEQKVQRDEIRKAMKNGEGFEPLLQECYVLTGGKSVRVAGDVVAAVGVDSKQTYVAGYKTKEFTPMHLSVMDGGLDMVEYIYYMSLNYGGMEV
;
A
#
# COMPACT_ATOMS: atom_id res chain seq x y z
N ASN A 1 17.68 28.66 -8.01
CA ASN A 1 17.38 29.06 -6.64
C ASN A 1 16.48 27.99 -6.03
N LEU A 2 17.04 27.14 -5.13
CA LEU A 2 16.34 25.99 -4.54
C LEU A 2 15.65 26.33 -3.21
N GLU A 3 15.27 27.57 -2.98
CA GLU A 3 14.79 28.06 -1.68
C GLU A 3 13.50 27.41 -1.17
N ASN A 4 12.73 26.76 -2.04
CA ASN A 4 11.50 26.06 -1.65
C ASN A 4 11.36 24.66 -2.28
N ASP A 5 12.44 24.13 -2.87
CA ASP A 5 12.36 22.89 -3.62
C ASP A 5 12.83 21.70 -2.78
N VAL A 6 12.13 20.58 -2.88
CA VAL A 6 12.61 19.31 -2.33
C VAL A 6 13.67 18.77 -3.28
N TYR A 7 14.81 18.33 -2.74
CA TYR A 7 15.87 17.78 -3.54
C TYR A 7 16.51 16.54 -2.90
N ALA A 8 17.07 15.68 -3.73
CA ALA A 8 17.89 14.55 -3.35
C ALA A 8 19.23 14.59 -4.11
N LEU A 9 20.34 14.46 -3.38
CA LEU A 9 21.68 14.42 -3.94
C LEU A 9 22.28 13.04 -3.68
N SER A 10 22.91 12.43 -4.71
CA SER A 10 23.60 11.14 -4.52
C SER A 10 24.77 11.28 -3.55
N GLY A 11 25.09 10.21 -2.80
CA GLY A 11 26.18 10.21 -1.82
C GLY A 11 27.55 10.57 -2.39
N ASN A 12 27.77 10.31 -3.67
CA ASN A 12 29.00 10.71 -4.39
C ASN A 12 28.93 12.12 -5.01
N GLY A 13 27.83 12.85 -4.84
CA GLY A 13 27.63 14.21 -5.35
C GLY A 13 27.52 14.34 -6.87
N LYS A 14 27.35 13.23 -7.60
CA LYS A 14 27.32 13.24 -9.08
C LYS A 14 25.94 13.45 -9.68
N TYR A 15 24.89 13.20 -8.94
CA TYR A 15 23.51 13.23 -9.45
C TYR A 15 22.62 14.00 -8.49
N LEU A 16 21.74 14.81 -9.05
CA LEU A 16 20.76 15.60 -8.34
C LEU A 16 19.37 15.34 -8.94
N ALA A 17 18.40 15.11 -8.09
CA ALA A 17 16.98 15.14 -8.43
C ALA A 17 16.30 16.22 -7.58
N PHE A 18 15.36 16.96 -8.15
CA PHE A 18 14.64 18.02 -7.46
C PHE A 18 13.29 18.29 -8.09
N THR A 19 12.36 18.74 -7.25
CA THR A 19 11.08 19.25 -7.71
C THR A 19 11.18 20.77 -7.83
N ASP A 20 10.81 21.30 -8.97
CA ASP A 20 10.78 22.75 -9.20
C ASP A 20 9.48 23.39 -8.64
N THR A 21 9.39 24.70 -8.75
CA THR A 21 8.24 25.48 -8.24
C THR A 21 6.91 25.15 -8.94
N THR A 22 6.93 24.45 -10.06
CA THR A 22 5.72 23.99 -10.76
C THR A 22 5.30 22.57 -10.36
N GLY A 23 6.10 21.89 -9.52
CA GLY A 23 5.87 20.50 -9.12
C GLY A 23 6.52 19.47 -10.06
N LEU A 24 7.25 19.92 -11.09
CA LEU A 24 7.91 19.03 -12.04
C LEU A 24 9.16 18.42 -11.41
N LEU A 25 9.22 17.09 -11.38
CA LEU A 25 10.43 16.35 -10.99
C LEU A 25 11.46 16.42 -12.11
N ASN A 26 12.65 16.88 -11.77
CA ASN A 26 13.78 17.03 -12.65
C ASN A 26 14.96 16.19 -12.16
N ALA A 27 15.80 15.75 -13.08
CA ALA A 27 17.04 15.04 -12.78
C ALA A 27 18.20 15.58 -13.61
N VAL A 28 19.38 15.63 -13.00
CA VAL A 28 20.58 16.13 -13.67
C VAL A 28 21.86 15.48 -13.14
N ALA A 29 22.83 15.23 -14.02
CA ALA A 29 24.19 14.91 -13.63
C ALA A 29 24.93 16.20 -13.24
N VAL A 30 25.47 16.24 -12.03
CA VAL A 30 26.20 17.41 -11.49
C VAL A 30 27.53 17.59 -12.22
N GLY A 31 27.76 18.75 -12.78
CA GLY A 31 28.99 19.05 -13.53
C GLY A 31 28.96 20.40 -14.19
N LYS A 32 29.88 20.62 -15.14
CA LYS A 32 29.90 21.84 -15.95
C LYS A 32 28.67 21.87 -16.87
N ASN A 33 28.02 23.02 -16.96
CA ASN A 33 26.82 23.22 -17.77
C ASN A 33 25.64 22.32 -17.38
N MET A 34 25.50 22.01 -16.07
CA MET A 34 24.41 21.17 -15.59
C MET A 34 23.03 21.75 -15.95
N GLU A 35 22.90 23.06 -16.02
CA GLU A 35 21.65 23.76 -16.38
C GLU A 35 21.15 23.37 -17.77
N ASP A 36 22.05 23.12 -18.72
CA ASP A 36 21.71 22.71 -20.10
C ASP A 36 21.32 21.22 -20.20
N ASN A 37 21.53 20.44 -19.13
CA ASN A 37 21.34 18.99 -19.11
C ASN A 37 20.27 18.55 -18.10
N ILE A 38 19.46 19.47 -17.63
CA ILE A 38 18.32 19.12 -16.76
C ILE A 38 17.30 18.35 -17.59
N LEU A 39 16.97 17.13 -17.12
CA LEU A 39 15.95 16.30 -17.73
C LEU A 39 14.66 16.41 -16.92
N PRO A 40 13.57 16.96 -17.48
CA PRO A 40 12.26 16.88 -16.85
C PRO A 40 11.73 15.44 -16.94
N LEU A 41 11.25 14.88 -15.81
CA LEU A 41 10.78 13.51 -15.73
C LEU A 41 9.26 13.41 -15.71
N THR A 42 8.62 14.04 -14.73
CA THR A 42 7.16 13.98 -14.56
C THR A 42 6.68 15.11 -13.65
N ASP A 43 5.46 15.56 -13.88
CA ASP A 43 4.72 16.53 -13.05
C ASP A 43 3.81 15.85 -12.01
N SER A 44 3.83 14.52 -11.95
CA SER A 44 2.97 13.71 -11.08
C SER A 44 3.78 12.84 -10.10
N ALA A 45 4.99 13.26 -9.73
CA ALA A 45 5.79 12.53 -8.74
C ALA A 45 5.19 12.67 -7.34
N GLU A 46 4.75 11.55 -6.76
CA GLU A 46 4.27 11.49 -5.37
C GLU A 46 5.42 11.48 -4.36
N THR A 47 6.48 10.76 -4.71
CA THR A 47 7.70 10.67 -3.90
C THR A 47 8.87 10.27 -4.78
N TYR A 48 10.08 10.59 -4.35
CA TYR A 48 11.30 10.14 -5.00
C TYR A 48 12.48 10.01 -4.03
N ALA A 49 13.43 9.15 -4.38
CA ALA A 49 14.64 8.94 -3.62
C ALA A 49 15.81 8.58 -4.54
N LEU A 50 16.99 9.05 -4.21
CA LEU A 50 18.22 8.79 -4.94
C LEU A 50 19.09 7.82 -4.15
N ALA A 51 19.36 6.64 -4.73
CA ALA A 51 20.22 5.65 -4.10
C ALA A 51 21.66 6.17 -3.98
N GLU A 52 22.20 6.18 -2.76
CA GLU A 52 23.46 6.86 -2.42
C GLU A 52 24.67 6.29 -3.17
N GLU A 53 24.79 4.96 -3.25
CA GLU A 53 25.93 4.29 -3.88
C GLU A 53 25.80 4.19 -5.40
N SER A 54 24.64 3.72 -5.87
CA SER A 54 24.43 3.48 -7.30
C SER A 54 24.10 4.76 -8.07
N GLY A 55 23.60 5.78 -7.38
CA GLY A 55 23.10 7.00 -8.00
C GLY A 55 21.83 6.78 -8.83
N ILE A 56 21.12 5.66 -8.67
CA ILE A 56 19.85 5.43 -9.35
C ILE A 56 18.76 6.25 -8.66
N LEU A 57 18.04 7.04 -9.42
CA LEU A 57 16.84 7.72 -8.97
C LEU A 57 15.65 6.78 -9.08
N TYR A 58 14.93 6.59 -7.96
CA TYR A 58 13.63 5.96 -7.93
C TYR A 58 12.57 7.00 -7.65
N TYR A 59 11.46 6.95 -8.36
CA TYR A 59 10.33 7.84 -8.11
C TYR A 59 9.00 7.13 -8.38
N VAL A 60 7.97 7.55 -7.67
CA VAL A 60 6.59 7.08 -7.83
C VAL A 60 5.82 8.12 -8.62
N ALA A 61 5.21 7.70 -9.70
CA ALA A 61 4.33 8.53 -10.50
C ALA A 61 3.14 7.73 -11.04
N ALA A 62 2.14 8.46 -11.52
CA ALA A 62 0.95 7.86 -12.11
C ALA A 62 1.31 6.97 -13.31
N GLY A 63 0.78 5.75 -13.31
CA GLY A 63 0.82 4.79 -14.41
C GLY A 63 -0.56 4.62 -15.02
N LYS A 64 -0.72 3.61 -15.85
CA LYS A 64 -2.00 3.33 -16.52
C LYS A 64 -3.10 2.88 -15.55
N ASP A 65 -2.74 2.01 -14.61
CA ASP A 65 -3.71 1.33 -13.73
C ASP A 65 -3.42 1.61 -12.24
N GLY A 66 -2.63 2.63 -11.92
CA GLY A 66 -2.24 3.01 -10.57
C GLY A 66 -0.88 3.70 -10.55
N TYR A 67 -0.23 3.74 -9.40
CA TYR A 67 1.10 4.31 -9.25
C TYR A 67 2.18 3.28 -9.57
N ASN A 68 3.23 3.71 -10.26
CA ASN A 68 4.37 2.87 -10.60
C ASN A 68 5.66 3.43 -10.01
N ILE A 69 6.60 2.56 -9.65
CA ILE A 69 7.98 2.97 -9.39
C ILE A 69 8.73 2.99 -10.72
N PHE A 70 9.31 4.13 -11.02
CA PHE A 70 10.25 4.29 -12.11
C PHE A 70 11.68 4.32 -11.57
N SER A 71 12.62 3.85 -12.37
CA SER A 71 14.06 3.94 -12.10
C SER A 71 14.77 4.69 -13.22
N TYR A 72 15.68 5.57 -12.87
CA TYR A 72 16.48 6.32 -13.81
C TYR A 72 17.96 6.33 -13.39
N ASP A 73 18.84 5.83 -14.24
CA ASP A 73 20.29 5.73 -14.01
C ASP A 73 21.08 6.90 -14.63
N PHE A 74 20.38 7.98 -14.95
CA PHE A 74 20.95 9.17 -15.64
C PHE A 74 21.52 8.86 -17.03
N LYS A 75 21.05 7.77 -17.65
CA LYS A 75 21.43 7.37 -19.00
C LYS A 75 20.17 6.90 -19.76
N GLY A 76 19.90 7.56 -20.87
CA GLY A 76 18.74 7.23 -21.70
C GLY A 76 17.42 7.64 -21.03
N GLU A 77 16.40 6.80 -21.17
CA GLU A 77 15.04 7.07 -20.66
C GLU A 77 14.79 6.36 -19.34
N PRO A 78 13.94 6.92 -18.45
CA PRO A 78 13.46 6.23 -17.27
C PRO A 78 12.75 4.92 -17.62
N LYS A 79 12.85 3.92 -16.74
CA LYS A 79 12.22 2.61 -16.93
C LYS A 79 11.25 2.32 -15.79
N THR A 80 10.13 1.70 -16.10
CA THR A 80 9.25 1.15 -15.07
C THR A 80 9.98 0.02 -14.36
N ALA A 81 10.20 0.17 -13.05
CA ALA A 81 10.83 -0.83 -12.20
C ALA A 81 9.79 -1.73 -11.54
N VAL A 82 8.67 -1.15 -11.10
CA VAL A 82 7.55 -1.88 -10.47
C VAL A 82 6.24 -1.18 -10.83
N GLU A 83 5.22 -1.96 -11.16
CA GLU A 83 3.87 -1.48 -11.43
C GLU A 83 2.96 -1.68 -10.23
N ASN A 84 1.93 -0.83 -10.11
CA ASN A 84 0.83 -0.92 -9.15
C ASN A 84 1.31 -0.97 -7.70
N VAL A 85 2.04 0.07 -7.27
CA VAL A 85 2.50 0.21 -5.89
C VAL A 85 1.56 1.10 -5.07
N SER A 86 1.47 0.83 -3.78
CA SER A 86 0.75 1.65 -2.80
C SER A 86 1.67 2.57 -2.01
N SER A 87 2.94 2.20 -1.87
CA SER A 87 3.95 3.01 -1.18
C SER A 87 5.36 2.68 -1.64
N MET A 88 6.29 3.62 -1.42
CA MET A 88 7.72 3.47 -1.66
C MET A 88 8.52 4.22 -0.60
N GLU A 89 9.57 3.61 -0.09
CA GLU A 89 10.52 4.21 0.84
C GLU A 89 11.94 3.75 0.50
N MET A 90 12.91 4.67 0.56
CA MET A 90 14.33 4.28 0.51
C MET A 90 14.71 3.63 1.84
N MET A 91 15.28 2.43 1.77
CA MET A 91 15.78 1.75 2.97
C MET A 91 16.93 2.54 3.60
N PRO A 92 17.12 2.45 4.93
CA PRO A 92 18.20 3.13 5.64
C PRO A 92 19.61 2.76 5.16
N ASN A 93 19.76 1.68 4.39
CA ASN A 93 21.02 1.33 3.74
C ASN A 93 21.36 2.21 2.50
N GLY A 94 20.48 3.14 2.13
CA GLY A 94 20.67 4.07 1.02
C GLY A 94 20.81 3.41 -0.37
N ARG A 95 20.43 2.14 -0.49
CA ARG A 95 20.61 1.36 -1.72
C ARG A 95 19.34 0.69 -2.19
N ASP A 96 18.64 0.06 -1.29
CA ASP A 96 17.46 -0.75 -1.57
C ASP A 96 16.17 0.05 -1.33
N VAL A 97 15.10 -0.31 -2.00
CA VAL A 97 13.81 0.35 -1.91
C VAL A 97 12.79 -0.62 -1.34
N LEU A 98 12.20 -0.28 -0.20
CA LEU A 98 11.00 -0.92 0.31
C LEU A 98 9.81 -0.38 -0.46
N TYR A 99 8.94 -1.27 -0.92
CA TYR A 99 7.67 -0.87 -1.49
C TYR A 99 6.57 -1.87 -1.13
N CYS A 100 5.35 -1.39 -1.11
CA CYS A 100 4.19 -2.24 -0.89
C CYS A 100 3.23 -2.17 -2.08
N LYS A 101 2.48 -3.24 -2.26
CA LYS A 101 1.34 -3.33 -3.18
C LYS A 101 0.10 -3.66 -2.38
N LYS A 102 -1.06 -3.21 -2.83
CA LYS A 102 -2.32 -3.67 -2.26
C LYS A 102 -2.45 -5.18 -2.47
N SER A 103 -2.87 -5.92 -1.45
CA SER A 103 -3.22 -7.33 -1.61
C SER A 103 -4.37 -7.48 -2.59
N GLU A 104 -4.29 -8.47 -3.48
CA GLU A 104 -5.38 -8.82 -4.40
C GLU A 104 -6.37 -9.82 -3.76
N GLU A 105 -6.09 -10.27 -2.53
CA GLU A 105 -6.96 -11.20 -1.83
C GLU A 105 -8.26 -10.53 -1.40
N LYS A 106 -9.37 -11.20 -1.66
CA LYS A 106 -10.71 -10.77 -1.28
C LYS A 106 -11.15 -11.51 -0.02
N VAL A 107 -11.59 -10.76 0.99
CA VAL A 107 -12.22 -11.32 2.17
C VAL A 107 -13.69 -11.56 1.87
N LEU A 108 -14.13 -12.84 1.87
CA LEU A 108 -15.52 -13.19 1.60
C LEU A 108 -16.34 -13.15 2.90
N TYR A 109 -17.52 -12.58 2.85
CA TYR A 109 -18.40 -12.49 4.03
C TYR A 109 -18.68 -13.86 4.67
N LYS A 110 -18.84 -14.91 3.85
CA LYS A 110 -19.08 -16.27 4.33
C LYS A 110 -17.92 -16.86 5.15
N ASP A 111 -16.69 -16.34 5.01
CA ASP A 111 -15.50 -16.86 5.69
C ASP A 111 -15.27 -16.16 7.03
N ILE A 112 -15.90 -15.00 7.25
CA ILE A 112 -15.73 -14.17 8.44
C ILE A 112 -17.00 -13.99 9.28
N ILE A 113 -18.16 -14.39 8.80
CA ILE A 113 -19.46 -14.21 9.46
C ILE A 113 -20.08 -15.57 9.81
N VAL A 114 -20.52 -15.70 11.05
CA VAL A 114 -21.27 -16.86 11.54
C VAL A 114 -22.74 -16.49 11.66
N ASP A 115 -23.61 -17.20 10.96
CA ASP A 115 -25.05 -17.04 11.08
C ASP A 115 -25.62 -17.90 12.23
N ASP A 116 -25.70 -17.33 13.39
CA ASP A 116 -26.26 -17.91 14.61
C ASP A 116 -27.70 -17.46 14.88
N MET A 117 -28.31 -16.72 13.94
CA MET A 117 -29.68 -16.17 14.10
C MET A 117 -30.73 -16.76 13.14
N ALA A 118 -30.33 -17.69 12.27
CA ALA A 118 -31.21 -18.22 11.22
C ALA A 118 -32.56 -18.78 11.74
N GLU A 119 -32.52 -19.58 12.83
CA GLU A 119 -33.72 -20.18 13.40
C GLU A 119 -34.66 -19.17 14.08
N GLN A 120 -34.09 -18.15 14.71
CA GLN A 120 -34.84 -17.09 15.38
C GLN A 120 -35.48 -16.18 14.34
N ASP A 121 -34.75 -15.76 13.35
CA ASP A 121 -35.23 -14.89 12.29
C ASP A 121 -36.31 -15.52 11.44
N ALA A 122 -36.27 -16.85 11.25
CA ALA A 122 -37.31 -17.57 10.53
C ALA A 122 -38.73 -17.45 11.17
N LYS A 123 -38.79 -17.11 12.46
CA LYS A 123 -40.06 -16.96 13.22
C LYS A 123 -40.57 -15.52 13.18
N LEU A 124 -39.75 -14.53 12.84
CA LEU A 124 -40.13 -13.10 12.85
C LEU A 124 -40.97 -12.74 11.63
N LYS A 125 -42.06 -12.01 11.87
CA LYS A 125 -42.96 -11.46 10.84
C LYS A 125 -42.88 -9.94 10.82
N LYS A 126 -43.28 -9.35 9.70
CA LYS A 126 -43.33 -7.89 9.57
C LYS A 126 -44.22 -7.28 10.66
N GLY A 127 -43.68 -6.39 11.46
CA GLY A 127 -44.31 -5.74 12.59
C GLY A 127 -43.89 -6.29 13.95
N ASP A 128 -43.15 -7.42 13.99
CA ASP A 128 -42.56 -7.93 15.22
C ASP A 128 -41.34 -7.07 15.62
N GLU A 129 -41.08 -7.00 16.91
CA GLU A 129 -39.83 -6.42 17.43
C GLU A 129 -38.63 -7.19 16.86
N GLY A 130 -37.61 -6.47 16.35
CA GLY A 130 -36.43 -7.07 15.73
C GLY A 130 -36.60 -7.42 14.25
N TYR A 131 -37.74 -7.13 13.61
CA TYR A 131 -37.92 -7.43 12.19
C TYR A 131 -37.02 -6.59 11.28
N GLU A 132 -36.72 -5.34 11.64
CA GLU A 132 -35.82 -4.49 10.86
C GLU A 132 -34.36 -5.02 10.89
N GLN A 133 -33.90 -5.47 12.04
CA GLN A 133 -32.62 -6.13 12.19
C GLN A 133 -32.56 -7.45 11.41
N LYS A 134 -33.67 -8.21 11.39
CA LYS A 134 -33.76 -9.40 10.53
C LYS A 134 -33.57 -9.05 9.05
N VAL A 135 -34.18 -7.97 8.57
CA VAL A 135 -34.03 -7.54 7.17
C VAL A 135 -32.55 -7.26 6.85
N GLN A 136 -31.83 -6.57 7.73
CA GLN A 136 -30.39 -6.33 7.57
C GLN A 136 -29.60 -7.64 7.55
N ARG A 137 -29.89 -8.57 8.46
CA ARG A 137 -29.22 -9.90 8.46
C ARG A 137 -29.55 -10.72 7.21
N ASP A 138 -30.76 -10.60 6.65
CA ASP A 138 -31.12 -11.26 5.41
C ASP A 138 -30.35 -10.73 4.21
N GLU A 139 -29.99 -9.43 4.17
CA GLU A 139 -29.09 -8.86 3.18
C GLU A 139 -27.68 -9.43 3.31
N ILE A 140 -27.16 -9.54 4.53
CA ILE A 140 -25.85 -10.16 4.79
C ILE A 140 -25.86 -11.63 4.35
N ARG A 141 -26.88 -12.42 4.69
CA ARG A 141 -27.03 -13.82 4.24
C ARG A 141 -27.02 -13.95 2.73
N LYS A 142 -27.70 -13.02 2.05
CA LYS A 142 -27.72 -12.98 0.60
C LYS A 142 -26.34 -12.74 0.02
N ALA A 143 -25.61 -11.78 0.57
CA ALA A 143 -24.24 -11.49 0.16
C ALA A 143 -23.30 -12.68 0.42
N MET A 144 -23.38 -13.32 1.59
CA MET A 144 -22.63 -14.55 1.90
C MET A 144 -22.91 -15.66 0.87
N LYS A 145 -24.19 -15.88 0.54
CA LYS A 145 -24.62 -16.90 -0.42
C LYS A 145 -24.12 -16.60 -1.85
N ASN A 146 -24.07 -15.33 -2.21
CA ASN A 146 -23.58 -14.89 -3.52
C ASN A 146 -22.03 -14.91 -3.61
N GLY A 147 -21.32 -15.23 -2.54
CA GLY A 147 -19.85 -15.16 -2.52
C GLY A 147 -19.33 -13.73 -2.59
N GLU A 148 -20.10 -12.77 -2.09
CA GLU A 148 -19.68 -11.38 -2.00
C GLU A 148 -18.69 -11.20 -0.84
N GLY A 149 -17.96 -10.09 -0.89
CA GLY A 149 -16.94 -9.73 0.09
C GLY A 149 -16.31 -8.39 -0.31
N PHE A 150 -15.25 -8.00 0.38
CA PHE A 150 -14.53 -6.76 0.16
C PHE A 150 -13.04 -7.01 -0.03
N GLU A 151 -12.33 -6.04 -0.60
CA GLU A 151 -10.89 -6.05 -0.72
C GLU A 151 -10.29 -5.40 0.53
N PRO A 152 -9.57 -6.15 1.37
CA PRO A 152 -9.01 -5.59 2.58
C PRO A 152 -7.90 -4.59 2.26
N LEU A 153 -7.68 -3.62 3.17
CA LEU A 153 -6.56 -2.67 3.11
C LEU A 153 -5.24 -3.31 3.54
N LEU A 154 -5.06 -4.58 3.20
CA LEU A 154 -3.82 -5.31 3.45
C LEU A 154 -2.86 -5.15 2.30
N GLN A 155 -1.58 -5.26 2.59
CA GLN A 155 -0.51 -5.03 1.64
C GLN A 155 0.46 -6.21 1.58
N GLU A 156 1.02 -6.41 0.41
CA GLU A 156 2.17 -7.24 0.13
C GLU A 156 3.40 -6.35 0.05
N CYS A 157 4.41 -6.59 0.87
CA CYS A 157 5.61 -5.76 0.93
C CYS A 157 6.82 -6.48 0.33
N TYR A 158 7.62 -5.72 -0.38
CA TYR A 158 8.77 -6.18 -1.15
C TYR A 158 9.95 -5.23 -0.95
N VAL A 159 11.16 -5.78 -1.13
CA VAL A 159 12.38 -4.97 -1.27
C VAL A 159 12.89 -5.11 -2.70
N LEU A 160 13.06 -3.97 -3.37
CA LEU A 160 13.74 -3.87 -4.66
C LEU A 160 15.24 -3.70 -4.41
N THR A 161 16.01 -4.71 -4.72
CA THR A 161 17.47 -4.75 -4.57
C THR A 161 18.14 -5.25 -5.85
N GLY A 162 19.13 -4.52 -6.34
CA GLY A 162 19.83 -4.89 -7.57
C GLY A 162 18.92 -5.08 -8.80
N GLY A 163 17.80 -4.36 -8.87
CA GLY A 163 16.81 -4.46 -9.94
C GLY A 163 15.88 -5.69 -9.82
N LYS A 164 15.90 -6.40 -8.69
CA LYS A 164 15.02 -7.55 -8.41
C LYS A 164 14.16 -7.29 -7.20
N SER A 165 12.89 -7.67 -7.29
CA SER A 165 11.94 -7.59 -6.19
C SER A 165 11.94 -8.88 -5.38
N VAL A 166 12.08 -8.74 -4.06
CA VAL A 166 12.04 -9.84 -3.09
C VAL A 166 10.89 -9.59 -2.14
N ARG A 167 9.92 -10.51 -2.05
CA ARG A 167 8.81 -10.43 -1.10
C ARG A 167 9.34 -10.61 0.31
N VAL A 168 8.99 -9.71 1.21
CA VAL A 168 9.46 -9.70 2.60
C VAL A 168 8.33 -9.89 3.61
N ALA A 169 7.12 -9.42 3.29
CA ALA A 169 5.95 -9.61 4.15
C ALA A 169 4.67 -9.60 3.30
N GLY A 170 3.63 -10.25 3.81
CA GLY A 170 2.27 -10.20 3.28
C GLY A 170 1.26 -10.00 4.40
N ASP A 171 0.04 -9.67 4.05
CA ASP A 171 -1.06 -9.43 4.99
C ASP A 171 -0.71 -8.37 6.04
N VAL A 172 -0.03 -7.31 5.64
CA VAL A 172 0.40 -6.23 6.53
C VAL A 172 -0.42 -4.97 6.31
N VAL A 173 -0.66 -4.21 7.36
CA VAL A 173 -1.32 -2.90 7.30
C VAL A 173 -0.31 -1.76 7.10
N ALA A 174 0.95 -1.95 7.53
CA ALA A 174 2.04 -1.02 7.33
C ALA A 174 3.39 -1.73 7.39
N ALA A 175 4.40 -1.17 6.72
CA ALA A 175 5.78 -1.62 6.79
C ALA A 175 6.72 -0.41 6.74
N VAL A 176 7.88 -0.52 7.40
CA VAL A 176 8.92 0.50 7.44
C VAL A 176 10.30 -0.14 7.48
N GLY A 177 11.27 0.46 6.81
CA GLY A 177 12.66 0.05 6.89
C GLY A 177 13.30 0.50 8.20
N VAL A 178 13.96 -0.40 8.93
CA VAL A 178 14.46 -0.13 10.29
C VAL A 178 15.98 -0.24 10.47
N ASP A 179 16.69 -0.85 9.54
CA ASP A 179 18.14 -1.05 9.66
C ASP A 179 18.90 -0.58 8.43
N SER A 180 20.01 0.15 8.65
CA SER A 180 20.90 0.65 7.60
C SER A 180 21.88 -0.39 7.07
N LYS A 181 22.11 -1.48 7.80
CA LYS A 181 23.09 -2.52 7.44
C LYS A 181 22.46 -3.76 6.84
N GLN A 182 21.23 -4.03 7.21
CA GLN A 182 20.47 -5.19 6.77
C GLN A 182 19.11 -4.73 6.24
N THR A 183 18.58 -5.47 5.29
CA THR A 183 17.27 -5.17 4.69
C THR A 183 16.17 -5.78 5.58
N TYR A 184 15.92 -5.15 6.69
CA TYR A 184 14.79 -5.51 7.55
C TYR A 184 13.58 -4.65 7.24
N VAL A 185 12.41 -5.25 7.39
CA VAL A 185 11.12 -4.60 7.30
C VAL A 185 10.37 -4.87 8.59
N ALA A 186 9.96 -3.80 9.26
CA ALA A 186 9.03 -3.92 10.37
C ALA A 186 7.62 -3.68 9.88
N GLY A 187 6.69 -4.52 10.27
CA GLY A 187 5.30 -4.41 9.85
C GLY A 187 4.33 -4.96 10.89
N TYR A 188 3.08 -4.56 10.78
CA TYR A 188 1.99 -5.11 11.56
C TYR A 188 1.34 -6.22 10.76
N LYS A 189 1.56 -7.47 11.17
CA LYS A 189 0.99 -8.63 10.52
C LYS A 189 -0.28 -9.06 11.21
N THR A 190 -1.29 -9.37 10.43
CA THR A 190 -2.52 -9.97 10.94
C THR A 190 -2.24 -11.42 11.33
N LYS A 191 -2.68 -11.85 12.52
CA LYS A 191 -2.62 -13.25 12.92
C LYS A 191 -3.87 -14.00 12.54
N GLU A 192 -4.94 -13.57 13.15
CA GLU A 192 -6.25 -14.19 13.05
C GLU A 192 -7.31 -13.12 13.27
N PHE A 193 -8.48 -13.32 12.71
CA PHE A 193 -9.66 -12.53 13.05
C PHE A 193 -10.61 -13.35 13.92
N THR A 194 -11.36 -12.67 14.76
CA THR A 194 -12.46 -13.32 15.50
C THR A 194 -13.71 -13.31 14.62
N PRO A 195 -14.31 -14.49 14.34
CA PRO A 195 -15.53 -14.55 13.54
C PRO A 195 -16.64 -13.65 14.11
N MET A 196 -17.31 -12.94 13.22
CA MET A 196 -18.43 -12.09 13.57
C MET A 196 -19.72 -12.92 13.63
N HIS A 197 -20.45 -12.80 14.73
CA HIS A 197 -21.75 -13.47 14.89
C HIS A 197 -22.89 -12.51 14.57
N LEU A 198 -23.85 -12.92 13.78
CA LEU A 198 -25.01 -12.08 13.44
C LEU A 198 -25.83 -11.67 14.65
N SER A 199 -25.79 -12.46 15.74
CA SER A 199 -26.49 -12.15 17.00
C SER A 199 -25.95 -10.91 17.72
N VAL A 200 -24.68 -10.55 17.49
CA VAL A 200 -24.02 -9.39 18.13
C VAL A 200 -23.67 -8.29 17.13
N MET A 201 -23.97 -8.49 15.86
CA MET A 201 -23.79 -7.43 14.85
C MET A 201 -24.92 -6.41 14.95
N ASP A 202 -24.52 -5.15 15.10
CA ASP A 202 -25.41 -4.01 14.99
C ASP A 202 -25.03 -3.23 13.73
N GLY A 203 -25.84 -3.39 12.68
CA GLY A 203 -25.62 -2.78 11.38
C GLY A 203 -25.70 -3.74 10.19
N GLY A 204 -25.61 -3.20 9.00
CA GLY A 204 -25.66 -3.89 7.72
C GLY A 204 -24.29 -4.20 7.14
N LEU A 205 -24.25 -4.46 5.83
CA LEU A 205 -23.02 -4.78 5.08
C LEU A 205 -21.96 -3.67 5.14
N ASP A 206 -22.35 -2.42 5.26
CA ASP A 206 -21.49 -1.26 5.40
C ASP A 206 -20.63 -1.27 6.68
N MET A 207 -21.09 -2.00 7.70
CA MET A 207 -20.36 -2.14 8.97
C MET A 207 -19.41 -3.33 9.00
N VAL A 208 -19.58 -4.31 8.10
CA VAL A 208 -18.82 -5.57 8.15
C VAL A 208 -17.31 -5.34 7.99
N GLU A 209 -16.91 -4.53 7.05
CA GLU A 209 -15.49 -4.20 6.84
C GLU A 209 -14.87 -3.52 8.06
N TYR A 210 -15.57 -2.55 8.65
CA TYR A 210 -15.12 -1.88 9.87
C TYR A 210 -14.96 -2.86 11.03
N ILE A 211 -15.98 -3.71 11.28
CA ILE A 211 -15.94 -4.73 12.34
C ILE A 211 -14.81 -5.72 12.08
N TYR A 212 -14.56 -6.11 10.82
CA TYR A 212 -13.44 -6.96 10.45
C TYR A 212 -12.11 -6.40 10.94
N TYR A 213 -11.81 -5.13 10.62
CA TYR A 213 -10.57 -4.50 11.09
C TYR A 213 -10.49 -4.38 12.61
N MET A 214 -11.62 -4.12 13.28
CA MET A 214 -11.66 -4.06 14.75
C MET A 214 -11.47 -5.44 15.40
N SER A 215 -11.81 -6.54 14.71
CA SER A 215 -11.65 -7.91 15.20
C SER A 215 -10.30 -8.54 14.86
N LEU A 216 -9.48 -7.90 14.03
CA LEU A 216 -8.15 -8.40 13.71
C LEU A 216 -7.24 -8.38 14.93
N ASN A 217 -6.65 -9.54 15.21
CA ASN A 217 -5.59 -9.67 16.20
C ASN A 217 -4.24 -9.46 15.51
N TYR A 218 -3.67 -8.28 15.68
CA TYR A 218 -2.36 -7.98 15.14
C TYR A 218 -1.26 -8.73 15.92
N GLY A 219 -0.38 -9.42 15.20
CA GLY A 219 0.72 -10.18 15.76
C GLY A 219 1.83 -9.37 16.41
N GLY A 220 1.68 -8.05 16.49
CA GLY A 220 2.74 -7.13 16.84
C GLY A 220 3.61 -6.78 15.63
N MET A 221 4.69 -6.06 15.90
CA MET A 221 5.65 -5.70 14.86
C MET A 221 6.63 -6.86 14.65
N GLU A 222 6.69 -7.40 13.44
CA GLU A 222 7.72 -8.36 13.03
C GLU A 222 8.91 -7.60 12.43
N VAL A 223 10.11 -7.99 12.78
CA VAL A 223 11.38 -7.41 12.29
C VAL A 223 12.11 -8.45 11.47
#